data_f76279548c4ce7d2a221ebd1f90ee4e3
#
_entry.id   f76279548c4ce7d2a221ebd1f90ee4e3
#
_cell.length_a   1.000
_cell.length_b   1.000
_cell.length_c   1.000
_cell.angle_alpha   90.00
_cell.angle_beta   90.00
_cell.angle_gamma   90.00
#
_symmetry.space_group_name_H-M   'P 1'
#
loop_
_entity.id
_entity.type
_entity.pdbx_description
1 polymer ?
#
loop_
_entity_poly.entity_id
_entity_poly.type
_entity_poly.pdbx_seq_one_letter_code
_entity_poly.pdbx_strand_id
1 'polypeptide(L)'
;MFDTQLLHPMIVHFPIALLIVGLLADAIGLFSKKEFYSKAGFYLLILGTLGVLAAYFSGDLAGEGVTEAGPLKQALENHEEAAELSVWLMAAAALLRITFVIIKKYAGILKWGAFALFLIGVLSIARTGYYGGELVFKHAAGVQFNLGLNTPGDQNFDSNTVEDD
;
A
#
# COMPACT_ATOMS: atom_id res chain seq x y z
N MET A 1 -12.90 18.86 6.51
CA MET A 1 -12.86 18.15 5.24
C MET A 1 -11.73 17.14 5.37
N PHE A 2 -11.95 15.85 5.15
CA PHE A 2 -10.85 14.88 5.26
C PHE A 2 -9.90 15.09 4.08
N ASP A 3 -8.61 15.22 4.39
CA ASP A 3 -7.57 15.32 3.37
C ASP A 3 -7.36 13.93 2.74
N THR A 4 -7.74 13.79 1.48
CA THR A 4 -7.65 12.52 0.76
C THR A 4 -6.20 12.06 0.58
N GLN A 5 -5.23 12.98 0.58
CA GLN A 5 -3.81 12.66 0.49
C GLN A 5 -3.29 11.90 1.70
N LEU A 6 -3.90 12.09 2.89
CA LEU A 6 -3.52 11.36 4.10
C LEU A 6 -4.12 9.95 4.18
N LEU A 7 -5.18 9.66 3.40
CA LEU A 7 -5.84 8.36 3.44
C LEU A 7 -4.95 7.23 2.93
N HIS A 8 -4.22 7.46 1.85
CA HIS A 8 -3.36 6.45 1.25
C HIS A 8 -2.27 5.95 2.23
N PRO A 9 -1.44 6.80 2.84
CA PRO A 9 -0.46 6.36 3.84
C PRO A 9 -1.06 5.62 5.03
N MET A 10 -2.28 5.95 5.43
CA MET A 10 -2.97 5.25 6.52
C MET A 10 -3.42 3.85 6.11
N ILE A 11 -3.98 3.72 4.91
CA ILE A 11 -4.54 2.45 4.41
C ILE A 11 -3.45 1.42 4.11
N VAL A 12 -2.32 1.81 3.51
CA VAL A 12 -1.29 0.89 3.02
C VAL A 12 -0.67 0.00 4.11
N HIS A 13 -0.59 0.48 5.34
CA HIS A 13 0.00 -0.30 6.45
C HIS A 13 -0.82 -1.54 6.79
N PHE A 14 -2.13 -1.48 6.63
CA PHE A 14 -3.03 -2.59 6.94
C PHE A 14 -2.81 -3.81 6.02
N PRO A 15 -2.90 -3.70 4.68
CA PRO A 15 -2.63 -4.84 3.80
C PRO A 15 -1.20 -5.36 3.91
N ILE A 16 -0.20 -4.51 4.08
CA ILE A 16 1.20 -4.93 4.26
C ILE A 16 1.31 -5.86 5.48
N ALA A 17 0.78 -5.44 6.63
CA ALA A 17 0.82 -6.24 7.84
C ALA A 17 0.07 -7.58 7.68
N LEU A 18 -1.16 -7.55 7.12
CA LEU A 18 -1.96 -8.75 6.91
C LEU A 18 -1.27 -9.76 5.99
N LEU A 19 -0.65 -9.28 4.91
CA LEU A 19 -0.03 -10.16 3.91
C LEU A 19 1.29 -10.75 4.42
N ILE A 20 2.09 -9.99 5.17
CA ILE A 20 3.30 -10.53 5.80
C ILE A 20 2.94 -11.59 6.84
N VAL A 21 2.00 -11.30 7.75
CA VAL A 21 1.55 -12.26 8.77
C VAL A 21 0.86 -13.47 8.11
N GLY A 22 0.09 -13.23 7.04
CA GLY A 22 -0.56 -14.28 6.25
C GLY A 22 0.45 -15.22 5.58
N LEU A 23 1.51 -14.67 4.98
CA LEU A 23 2.59 -15.45 4.38
C LEU A 23 3.32 -16.30 5.42
N LEU A 24 3.63 -15.72 6.60
CA LEU A 24 4.26 -16.44 7.71
C LEU A 24 3.35 -17.57 8.23
N ALA A 25 2.06 -17.30 8.39
CA ALA A 25 1.09 -18.32 8.79
C ALA A 25 1.02 -19.44 7.74
N ASP A 26 0.97 -19.11 6.45
CA ASP A 26 0.93 -20.10 5.38
C ASP A 26 2.22 -20.94 5.33
N ALA A 27 3.39 -20.32 5.52
CA ALA A 27 4.67 -21.02 5.66
C ALA A 27 4.62 -22.01 6.84
N ILE A 28 4.20 -21.57 8.02
CA ILE A 28 4.06 -22.45 9.19
C ILE A 28 3.09 -23.60 8.88
N GLY A 29 1.96 -23.31 8.23
CA GLY A 29 0.98 -24.32 7.82
C GLY A 29 1.56 -25.35 6.85
N LEU A 30 2.40 -24.91 5.91
CA LEU A 30 3.05 -25.73 4.91
C LEU A 30 4.05 -26.73 5.53
N PHE A 31 4.90 -26.26 6.46
CA PHE A 31 5.92 -27.07 7.12
C PHE A 31 5.38 -27.91 8.28
N SER A 32 4.50 -27.34 9.13
CA SER A 32 3.95 -28.03 10.29
C SER A 32 2.77 -28.96 9.97
N LYS A 33 2.21 -28.84 8.75
CA LYS A 33 0.98 -29.53 8.31
C LYS A 33 -0.24 -29.24 9.22
N LYS A 34 -0.19 -28.19 10.05
CA LYS A 34 -1.30 -27.79 10.89
C LYS A 34 -2.28 -26.95 10.11
N GLU A 35 -3.50 -27.44 10.00
CA GLU A 35 -4.58 -26.84 9.19
C GLU A 35 -4.95 -25.43 9.65
N PHE A 36 -4.85 -25.16 10.95
CA PHE A 36 -5.12 -23.82 11.52
C PHE A 36 -4.31 -22.73 10.81
N TYR A 37 -3.00 -22.91 10.69
CA TYR A 37 -2.13 -21.91 10.07
C TYR A 37 -2.39 -21.77 8.58
N SER A 38 -2.67 -22.84 7.88
CA SER A 38 -3.04 -22.79 6.47
C SER A 38 -4.35 -22.04 6.23
N LYS A 39 -5.34 -22.21 7.12
CA LYS A 39 -6.59 -21.43 7.08
C LYS A 39 -6.36 -19.96 7.43
N ALA A 40 -5.57 -19.67 8.46
CA ALA A 40 -5.20 -18.31 8.84
C ALA A 40 -4.51 -17.59 7.67
N GLY A 41 -3.49 -18.23 7.04
CA GLY A 41 -2.82 -17.70 5.85
C GLY A 41 -3.79 -17.42 4.71
N PHE A 42 -4.77 -18.30 4.48
CA PHE A 42 -5.81 -18.11 3.46
C PHE A 42 -6.67 -16.86 3.73
N TYR A 43 -7.21 -16.72 4.95
CA TYR A 43 -8.05 -15.56 5.27
C TYR A 43 -7.26 -14.24 5.24
N LEU A 44 -6.02 -14.25 5.74
CA LEU A 44 -5.16 -13.08 5.72
C LEU A 44 -4.73 -12.69 4.29
N LEU A 45 -4.51 -13.67 3.40
CA LEU A 45 -4.31 -13.42 1.97
C LEU A 45 -5.51 -12.71 1.36
N ILE A 46 -6.74 -13.18 1.60
CA ILE A 46 -7.95 -12.57 1.04
C ILE A 46 -8.13 -11.15 1.57
N LEU A 47 -8.11 -10.97 2.88
CA LEU A 47 -8.28 -9.64 3.51
C LEU A 47 -7.17 -8.68 3.10
N GLY A 48 -5.93 -9.16 3.06
CA GLY A 48 -4.78 -8.36 2.60
C GLY A 48 -4.91 -7.96 1.12
N THR A 49 -5.37 -8.87 0.25
CA THR A 49 -5.60 -8.55 -1.17
C THR A 49 -6.70 -7.49 -1.34
N LEU A 50 -7.79 -7.58 -0.59
CA LEU A 50 -8.82 -6.53 -0.57
C LEU A 50 -8.25 -5.20 -0.08
N GLY A 51 -7.37 -5.24 0.92
CA GLY A 51 -6.65 -4.06 1.39
C GLY A 51 -5.70 -3.46 0.35
N VAL A 52 -5.02 -4.31 -0.45
CA VAL A 52 -4.18 -3.86 -1.58
C VAL A 52 -5.00 -3.12 -2.63
N LEU A 53 -6.20 -3.63 -2.96
CA LEU A 53 -7.12 -2.94 -3.87
C LEU A 53 -7.54 -1.58 -3.31
N ALA A 54 -7.91 -1.51 -2.02
CA ALA A 54 -8.25 -0.24 -1.38
C ALA A 54 -7.07 0.75 -1.36
N ALA A 55 -5.85 0.24 -1.11
CA ALA A 55 -4.63 1.05 -1.16
C ALA A 55 -4.35 1.57 -2.58
N TYR A 56 -4.54 0.75 -3.61
CA TYR A 56 -4.37 1.14 -5.01
C TYR A 56 -5.28 2.30 -5.38
N PHE A 57 -6.59 2.17 -5.13
CA PHE A 57 -7.55 3.25 -5.42
C PHE A 57 -7.32 4.51 -4.59
N SER A 58 -6.89 4.38 -3.32
CA SER A 58 -6.56 5.56 -2.52
C SER A 58 -5.28 6.25 -2.97
N GLY A 59 -4.33 5.49 -3.57
CA GLY A 59 -3.11 6.02 -4.15
C GLY A 59 -3.36 6.82 -5.40
N ASP A 60 -4.22 6.32 -6.29
CA ASP A 60 -4.67 7.02 -7.49
C ASP A 60 -5.26 8.40 -7.16
N LEU A 61 -6.19 8.44 -6.19
CA LEU A 61 -6.78 9.70 -5.70
C LEU A 61 -5.76 10.64 -5.03
N ALA A 62 -4.72 10.10 -4.39
CA ALA A 62 -3.68 10.92 -3.77
C ALA A 62 -2.69 11.48 -4.80
N GLY A 63 -2.44 10.73 -5.89
CA GLY A 63 -1.56 11.12 -7.00
C GLY A 63 -2.11 12.29 -7.83
N GLU A 64 -3.43 12.41 -7.98
CA GLU A 64 -4.08 13.49 -8.75
C GLU A 64 -3.70 14.90 -8.28
N GLY A 65 -3.27 15.07 -7.02
CA GLY A 65 -2.85 16.36 -6.44
C GLY A 65 -1.36 16.67 -6.58
N VAL A 66 -0.56 15.77 -7.14
CA VAL A 66 0.89 15.93 -7.25
C VAL A 66 1.25 16.63 -8.56
N THR A 67 2.04 17.73 -8.46
CA THR A 67 2.53 18.43 -9.67
C THR A 67 3.48 17.51 -10.43
N GLU A 68 3.04 17.05 -11.60
CA GLU A 68 3.79 16.14 -12.45
C GLU A 68 4.90 16.85 -13.24
N ALA A 69 6.08 17.04 -12.63
CA ALA A 69 7.24 17.59 -13.32
C ALA A 69 8.55 16.94 -12.87
N GLY A 70 9.45 16.74 -13.82
CA GLY A 70 10.84 16.31 -13.58
C GLY A 70 10.99 14.96 -12.85
N PRO A 71 11.98 14.85 -11.92
CA PRO A 71 12.29 13.59 -11.23
C PRO A 71 11.15 13.03 -10.37
N LEU A 72 10.27 13.89 -9.85
CA LEU A 72 9.10 13.47 -9.07
C LEU A 72 8.13 12.66 -9.92
N LYS A 73 7.88 13.10 -11.17
CA LYS A 73 7.02 12.37 -12.11
C LYS A 73 7.55 10.95 -12.33
N GLN A 74 8.83 10.80 -12.63
CA GLN A 74 9.44 9.48 -12.85
C GLN A 74 9.35 8.59 -11.61
N ALA A 75 9.53 9.15 -10.41
CA ALA A 75 9.40 8.40 -9.17
C ALA A 75 7.95 7.95 -8.92
N LEU A 76 6.96 8.79 -9.24
CA LEU A 76 5.54 8.46 -9.16
C LEU A 76 5.18 7.33 -10.13
N GLU A 77 5.57 7.43 -11.40
CA GLU A 77 5.35 6.39 -12.41
C GLU A 77 5.94 5.04 -11.96
N ASN A 78 7.18 5.03 -11.45
CA ASN A 78 7.80 3.79 -10.94
C ASN A 78 7.03 3.17 -9.78
N HIS A 79 6.46 4.02 -8.89
CA HIS A 79 5.62 3.55 -7.78
C HIS A 79 4.29 2.98 -8.27
N GLU A 80 3.63 3.66 -9.21
CA GLU A 80 2.35 3.24 -9.80
C GLU A 80 2.48 1.91 -10.56
N GLU A 81 3.51 1.77 -11.40
CA GLU A 81 3.79 0.51 -12.10
C GLU A 81 4.04 -0.65 -11.13
N ALA A 82 4.79 -0.40 -10.05
CA ALA A 82 5.04 -1.42 -9.03
C ALA A 82 3.76 -1.74 -8.25
N ALA A 83 2.90 -0.76 -7.98
CA ALA A 83 1.61 -0.96 -7.32
C ALA A 83 0.66 -1.78 -8.18
N GLU A 84 0.55 -1.47 -9.48
CA GLU A 84 -0.27 -2.22 -10.43
C GLU A 84 0.18 -3.69 -10.51
N LEU A 85 1.48 -3.95 -10.65
CA LEU A 85 2.02 -5.31 -10.64
C LEU A 85 1.66 -6.04 -9.34
N SER A 86 1.73 -5.36 -8.19
CA SER A 86 1.39 -5.94 -6.90
C SER A 86 -0.09 -6.30 -6.80
N VAL A 87 -0.99 -5.47 -7.33
CA VAL A 87 -2.43 -5.76 -7.42
C VAL A 87 -2.66 -7.04 -8.21
N TRP A 88 -2.08 -7.16 -9.41
CA TRP A 88 -2.26 -8.33 -10.27
C TRP A 88 -1.70 -9.61 -9.65
N LEU A 89 -0.51 -9.56 -9.06
CA LEU A 89 0.09 -10.72 -8.39
C LEU A 89 -0.74 -11.18 -7.18
N MET A 90 -1.21 -10.25 -6.36
CA MET A 90 -2.02 -10.59 -5.19
C MET A 90 -3.40 -11.11 -5.58
N ALA A 91 -4.03 -10.51 -6.59
CA ALA A 91 -5.30 -11.01 -7.14
C ALA A 91 -5.14 -12.43 -7.71
N ALA A 92 -4.07 -12.67 -8.47
CA ALA A 92 -3.77 -14.00 -9.00
C ALA A 92 -3.53 -15.02 -7.88
N ALA A 93 -2.76 -14.67 -6.83
CA ALA A 93 -2.53 -15.53 -5.68
C ALA A 93 -3.82 -15.87 -4.93
N ALA A 94 -4.66 -14.86 -4.68
CA ALA A 94 -5.95 -15.04 -4.01
C ALA A 94 -6.91 -15.91 -4.83
N LEU A 95 -7.06 -15.63 -6.12
CA LEU A 95 -7.93 -16.40 -7.02
C LEU A 95 -7.47 -17.84 -7.17
N LEU A 96 -6.17 -18.08 -7.35
CA LEU A 96 -5.60 -19.42 -7.42
C LEU A 96 -5.87 -20.20 -6.12
N ARG A 97 -5.66 -19.57 -4.98
CA ARG A 97 -5.89 -20.20 -3.67
C ARG A 97 -7.38 -20.50 -3.45
N ILE A 98 -8.28 -19.56 -3.75
CA ILE A 98 -9.73 -19.76 -3.69
C ILE A 98 -10.11 -20.96 -4.57
N THR A 99 -9.64 -20.99 -5.82
CA THR A 99 -9.93 -22.06 -6.76
C THR A 99 -9.52 -23.41 -6.20
N PHE A 100 -8.28 -23.54 -5.69
CA PHE A 100 -7.81 -24.81 -5.12
C PHE A 100 -8.58 -25.26 -3.87
N VAL A 101 -9.07 -24.31 -3.08
CA VAL A 101 -9.93 -24.61 -1.92
C VAL A 101 -11.30 -25.12 -2.38
N ILE A 102 -11.93 -24.45 -3.36
CA ILE A 102 -13.27 -24.81 -3.88
C ILE A 102 -13.24 -26.19 -4.52
N ILE A 103 -12.25 -26.46 -5.39
CA ILE A 103 -12.14 -27.77 -6.06
C ILE A 103 -11.53 -28.86 -5.17
N LYS A 104 -11.24 -28.56 -3.89
CA LYS A 104 -10.65 -29.47 -2.90
C LYS A 104 -9.31 -30.08 -3.34
N LYS A 105 -8.56 -29.35 -4.16
CA LYS A 105 -7.23 -29.77 -4.66
C LYS A 105 -6.06 -29.03 -4.02
N TYR A 106 -6.28 -28.32 -2.92
CA TYR A 106 -5.22 -27.65 -2.20
C TYR A 106 -4.35 -28.64 -1.43
N ALA A 107 -3.51 -29.39 -2.17
CA ALA A 107 -2.64 -30.43 -1.63
C ALA A 107 -1.34 -30.58 -2.43
N GLY A 108 -0.36 -31.27 -1.88
CA GLY A 108 0.88 -31.63 -2.57
C GLY A 108 1.60 -30.46 -3.20
N ILE A 109 2.02 -30.61 -4.47
CA ILE A 109 2.78 -29.60 -5.20
C ILE A 109 2.00 -28.29 -5.41
N LEU A 110 0.65 -28.35 -5.47
CA LEU A 110 -0.18 -27.18 -5.68
C LEU A 110 -0.11 -26.21 -4.49
N LYS A 111 0.10 -26.70 -3.27
CA LYS A 111 0.33 -25.85 -2.10
C LYS A 111 1.62 -25.04 -2.26
N TRP A 112 2.68 -25.66 -2.74
CA TRP A 112 3.96 -25.01 -2.95
C TRP A 112 3.89 -23.96 -4.06
N GLY A 113 3.18 -24.25 -5.14
CA GLY A 113 2.94 -23.29 -6.23
C GLY A 113 2.15 -22.07 -5.76
N ALA A 114 1.06 -22.28 -4.99
CA ALA A 114 0.28 -21.21 -4.43
C ALA A 114 1.08 -20.37 -3.42
N PHE A 115 1.87 -21.01 -2.56
CA PHE A 115 2.76 -20.33 -1.63
C PHE A 115 3.83 -19.51 -2.35
N ALA A 116 4.46 -20.06 -3.40
CA ALA A 116 5.45 -19.35 -4.19
C ALA A 116 4.86 -18.09 -4.85
N LEU A 117 3.65 -18.19 -5.41
CA LEU A 117 2.96 -17.02 -5.99
C LEU A 117 2.63 -15.97 -4.92
N PHE A 118 2.17 -16.40 -3.74
CA PHE A 118 1.91 -15.51 -2.62
C PHE A 118 3.20 -14.80 -2.17
N LEU A 119 4.31 -15.53 -2.04
CA LEU A 119 5.63 -14.95 -1.72
C LEU A 119 6.06 -13.91 -2.75
N ILE A 120 5.95 -14.21 -4.04
CA ILE A 120 6.27 -13.28 -5.12
C ILE A 120 5.40 -12.00 -5.01
N GLY A 121 4.11 -12.14 -4.72
CA GLY A 121 3.21 -11.02 -4.49
C GLY A 121 3.64 -10.16 -3.31
N VAL A 122 4.03 -10.75 -2.17
CA VAL A 122 4.51 -10.01 -1.00
C VAL A 122 5.84 -9.29 -1.29
N LEU A 123 6.75 -9.91 -2.04
CA LEU A 123 7.99 -9.26 -2.48
C LEU A 123 7.72 -8.08 -3.43
N SER A 124 6.71 -8.20 -4.30
CA SER A 124 6.27 -7.07 -5.14
C SER A 124 5.74 -5.91 -4.31
N ILE A 125 4.95 -6.18 -3.26
CA ILE A 125 4.48 -5.15 -2.31
C ILE A 125 5.65 -4.46 -1.60
N ALA A 126 6.67 -5.22 -1.19
CA ALA A 126 7.87 -4.63 -0.59
C ALA A 126 8.60 -3.68 -1.57
N ARG A 127 8.67 -4.05 -2.85
CA ARG A 127 9.20 -3.18 -3.92
C ARG A 127 8.35 -1.92 -4.08
N THR A 128 7.02 -2.02 -4.09
CA THR A 128 6.11 -0.87 -4.15
C THR A 128 6.33 0.05 -2.95
N GLY A 129 6.48 -0.51 -1.75
CA GLY A 129 6.80 0.24 -0.54
C GLY A 129 8.13 0.98 -0.62
N TYR A 130 9.15 0.37 -1.25
CA TYR A 130 10.43 1.03 -1.49
C TYR A 130 10.27 2.28 -2.36
N TYR A 131 9.55 2.19 -3.48
CA TYR A 131 9.29 3.35 -4.34
C TYR A 131 8.41 4.41 -3.66
N GLY A 132 7.42 3.99 -2.85
CA GLY A 132 6.64 4.92 -2.03
C GLY A 132 7.50 5.66 -1.00
N GLY A 133 8.46 4.97 -0.38
CA GLY A 133 9.45 5.59 0.49
C GLY A 133 10.34 6.58 -0.26
N GLU A 134 10.74 6.28 -1.48
CA GLU A 134 11.53 7.19 -2.34
C GLU A 134 10.77 8.49 -2.65
N LEU A 135 9.47 8.40 -2.97
CA LEU A 135 8.60 9.57 -3.18
C LEU A 135 8.62 10.51 -1.97
N VAL A 136 8.49 9.98 -0.77
CA VAL A 136 8.46 10.80 0.45
C VAL A 136 9.84 11.33 0.82
N PHE A 137 10.87 10.45 0.89
CA PHE A 137 12.17 10.82 1.44
C PHE A 137 13.07 11.58 0.45
N LYS A 138 12.96 11.31 -0.86
CA LYS A 138 13.79 11.99 -1.87
C LYS A 138 13.08 13.18 -2.51
N HIS A 139 11.74 13.12 -2.62
CA HIS A 139 10.96 14.10 -3.37
C HIS A 139 9.98 14.90 -2.50
N ALA A 140 9.93 14.63 -1.18
CA ALA A 140 9.02 15.26 -0.23
C ALA A 140 7.54 15.22 -0.67
N ALA A 141 7.13 14.19 -1.42
CA ALA A 141 5.76 14.03 -1.88
C ALA A 141 4.79 13.95 -0.69
N GLY A 142 3.77 14.82 -0.69
CA GLY A 142 2.79 14.89 0.41
C GLY A 142 3.30 15.58 1.68
N VAL A 143 4.54 16.11 1.71
CA VAL A 143 5.09 16.81 2.87
C VAL A 143 4.82 18.31 2.74
N GLN A 144 4.06 18.88 3.66
CA GLN A 144 3.80 20.31 3.74
C GLN A 144 4.76 20.93 4.74
N PHE A 145 5.69 21.77 4.27
CA PHE A 145 6.60 22.53 5.13
C PHE A 145 5.97 23.87 5.46
N ASN A 146 5.47 24.06 6.68
CA ASN A 146 5.15 25.37 7.20
C ASN A 146 6.39 25.91 7.94
N LEU A 147 7.24 26.62 7.21
CA LEU A 147 8.47 27.21 7.78
C LEU A 147 8.23 28.48 8.60
N GLY A 148 6.97 28.91 8.80
CA GLY A 148 6.64 30.17 9.48
C GLY A 148 7.22 31.41 8.77
N LEU A 149 7.70 31.26 7.54
CA LEU A 149 8.17 32.38 6.74
C LEU A 149 6.92 33.01 6.12
N ASN A 150 6.56 34.21 6.63
CA ASN A 150 5.53 35.05 6.02
C ASN A 150 5.91 35.27 4.56
N THR A 151 5.23 34.63 3.63
CA THR A 151 5.33 34.99 2.21
C THR A 151 4.87 36.44 2.07
N PRO A 152 5.53 37.28 1.23
CA PRO A 152 5.18 38.70 1.09
C PRO A 152 3.77 39.01 0.55
N GLY A 153 2.83 38.08 0.65
CA GLY A 153 1.42 38.20 0.27
C GLY A 153 0.44 38.09 1.45
N ASP A 154 0.89 37.67 2.62
CA ASP A 154 0.02 37.44 3.79
C ASP A 154 -0.09 38.65 4.73
N GLN A 155 0.13 39.85 4.16
CA GLN A 155 -0.09 41.09 4.90
C GLN A 155 -1.57 41.54 4.84
N ASN A 156 -2.48 40.71 5.34
CA ASN A 156 -3.68 41.28 5.99
C ASN A 156 -3.38 41.47 7.48
N PHE A 157 -2.46 42.35 7.77
CA PHE A 157 -2.33 42.94 9.10
C PHE A 157 -3.54 43.83 9.29
N ASP A 158 -4.46 43.40 10.13
CA ASP A 158 -5.62 44.14 10.57
C ASP A 158 -5.11 45.38 11.35
N SER A 159 -5.00 46.50 10.65
CA SER A 159 -4.54 47.81 11.19
C SER A 159 -5.59 48.50 12.07
N ASN A 160 -6.53 47.75 12.66
CA ASN A 160 -7.67 48.30 13.41
C ASN A 160 -7.59 48.15 14.93
N THR A 161 -6.41 47.96 15.50
CA THR A 161 -6.29 47.97 16.99
C THR A 161 -5.15 48.88 17.46
N VAL A 162 -5.14 50.14 17.05
CA VAL A 162 -4.47 51.20 17.79
C VAL A 162 -5.38 52.43 17.68
N GLU A 163 -6.41 52.48 18.49
CA GLU A 163 -7.03 53.75 18.94
C GLU A 163 -7.20 53.65 20.45
N ASP A 164 -6.61 54.68 21.06
CA ASP A 164 -6.94 55.30 22.35
C ASP A 164 -6.71 54.49 23.65
N ASP A 165 -5.59 54.81 24.35
CA ASP A 165 -5.57 55.65 25.57
C ASP A 165 -4.11 56.03 25.94
#